data_ea9969a9758bf1eade4a39d424944b91
#
_entry.id   ea9969a9758bf1eade4a39d424944b91
#
_cell.length_a   1.000
_cell.length_b   1.000
_cell.length_c   1.000
_cell.angle_alpha   90.00
_cell.angle_beta   90.00
_cell.angle_gamma   90.00
#
_symmetry.space_group_name_H-M   'P 1'
#
loop_
_entity.id
_entity.type
_entity.pdbx_description
1 polymer ?
#
loop_
_entity_poly.entity_id
_entity_poly.type
_entity_poly.pdbx_seq_one_letter_code
_entity_poly.pdbx_strand_id
1 'polypeptide(L)'
;MSESVHVSASSPARRPRRLRLLAAAAAVAALTLGFTTPAHATGNPLPSADPSPSASSIAVLVNKQRPLNPSQYYPSDLVNFRGTGYSLRREAATALNNLFTAAGAAGRSLTVVSAFRSYQTQVSTYNYYVSQYGEAYANTISARPGYSEHQTGLAVDVGNTYNCGLSTCFGSTPEGQWVAANAWRFGFIVRYPNGYTGTTGYAYEPWHLRYVGGDVSSDMRARKIPTLEQYFSGSPARAATVKSGGDILAVDSSGALRLYRGVNGTVTLVGTVSNGWSGFREGHLVDWTGDGIYDIVAVTKDGRLMLYRGGGQGGFAAGQQIGSGWGPMTLAIGRLKAGQRPGIVAYNATGYLYHYANPTGGAPAAATYIGAGWKGAALSLTDFTGDGQTDLMARMPNGTLRAYPGNGTGTVRGFSTVGSGWQGYTSIFADYGFAGAGSRGLMTRQANGGLVYHGFRNGQWLAPRTVGWGWGPLNIFR
;
A
#
# COMPACT_ATOMS: atom_id res chain seq x y z
N MET A 1 -56.76 -58.34 -46.22
CA MET A 1 -58.22 -58.25 -46.40
C MET A 1 -58.68 -57.20 -45.41
N SER A 2 -58.98 -56.07 -45.94
CA SER A 2 -60.30 -55.38 -45.88
C SER A 2 -60.36 -54.49 -44.60
N GLU A 3 -60.24 -53.32 -44.79
CA GLU A 3 -61.10 -52.11 -45.08
C GLU A 3 -61.62 -51.48 -43.82
N SER A 4 -61.23 -50.19 -43.67
CA SER A 4 -61.97 -48.98 -43.96
C SER A 4 -63.14 -48.72 -42.98
N VAL A 5 -63.30 -47.57 -42.41
CA VAL A 5 -63.91 -46.33 -42.97
C VAL A 5 -64.02 -45.21 -41.85
N HIS A 6 -63.78 -43.98 -42.24
CA HIS A 6 -64.10 -42.74 -41.65
C HIS A 6 -65.32 -42.57 -40.77
N VAL A 7 -65.31 -41.62 -39.81
CA VAL A 7 -66.10 -40.36 -39.92
C VAL A 7 -65.69 -39.35 -38.87
N SER A 8 -65.65 -38.14 -39.30
CA SER A 8 -65.37 -36.87 -38.66
C SER A 8 -66.48 -36.34 -37.72
N ALA A 9 -66.14 -35.68 -36.64
CA ALA A 9 -66.99 -34.58 -36.13
C ALA A 9 -66.21 -33.68 -35.11
N SER A 10 -66.10 -32.45 -35.53
CA SER A 10 -66.02 -31.13 -34.94
C SER A 10 -65.87 -30.93 -33.42
N SER A 11 -64.99 -30.01 -33.17
CA SER A 11 -64.65 -29.11 -32.02
C SER A 11 -65.85 -28.61 -31.19
N PRO A 12 -65.59 -28.22 -29.91
CA PRO A 12 -65.19 -26.85 -29.70
C PRO A 12 -64.11 -26.59 -28.60
N ALA A 13 -63.50 -25.46 -28.78
CA ALA A 13 -62.42 -24.89 -28.00
C ALA A 13 -62.73 -24.77 -26.50
N ARG A 14 -61.78 -25.21 -25.65
CA ARG A 14 -61.66 -24.81 -24.28
C ARG A 14 -60.33 -24.12 -24.04
N ARG A 15 -60.41 -22.90 -23.49
CA ARG A 15 -59.29 -22.00 -23.09
C ARG A 15 -58.37 -22.73 -22.08
N PRO A 16 -57.05 -22.47 -22.12
CA PRO A 16 -56.13 -23.04 -21.14
C PRO A 16 -56.25 -22.28 -19.79
N ARG A 17 -56.55 -23.03 -18.75
CA ARG A 17 -56.39 -22.58 -17.37
C ARG A 17 -54.91 -22.35 -17.08
N ARG A 18 -54.57 -21.12 -16.70
CA ARG A 18 -53.25 -20.77 -16.18
C ARG A 18 -52.99 -21.53 -14.89
N LEU A 19 -52.12 -22.49 -14.93
CA LEU A 19 -51.53 -23.13 -13.75
C LEU A 19 -50.59 -22.10 -13.13
N ARG A 20 -50.94 -21.61 -11.95
CA ARG A 20 -50.01 -20.83 -11.09
C ARG A 20 -49.06 -21.86 -10.47
N LEU A 21 -47.80 -21.90 -10.96
CA LEU A 21 -46.70 -22.53 -10.24
C LEU A 21 -46.39 -21.68 -9.00
N LEU A 22 -46.73 -22.18 -7.84
CA LEU A 22 -46.20 -21.75 -6.57
C LEU A 22 -44.73 -22.18 -6.52
N ALA A 23 -43.78 -21.24 -6.80
CA ALA A 23 -42.39 -21.46 -6.51
C ALA A 23 -42.21 -21.39 -4.98
N ALA A 24 -42.05 -22.55 -4.36
CA ALA A 24 -41.55 -22.64 -3.00
C ALA A 24 -40.10 -22.17 -3.00
N ALA A 25 -39.86 -20.94 -2.55
CA ALA A 25 -38.53 -20.45 -2.26
C ALA A 25 -38.02 -21.18 -1.01
N ALA A 26 -37.18 -22.19 -1.22
CA ALA A 26 -36.36 -22.73 -0.16
C ALA A 26 -35.32 -21.68 0.21
N ALA A 27 -35.55 -20.97 1.32
CA ALA A 27 -34.56 -20.12 1.93
C ALA A 27 -33.42 -20.99 2.46
N VAL A 28 -32.36 -21.13 1.69
CA VAL A 28 -31.07 -21.61 2.20
C VAL A 28 -30.54 -20.47 3.08
N ALA A 29 -30.72 -20.61 4.39
CA ALA A 29 -30.03 -19.78 5.36
C ALA A 29 -28.53 -20.13 5.24
N ALA A 30 -27.81 -19.37 4.42
CA ALA A 30 -26.36 -19.33 4.47
C ALA A 30 -25.98 -18.73 5.83
N LEU A 31 -25.62 -19.58 6.78
CA LEU A 31 -24.93 -19.16 7.99
C LEU A 31 -23.59 -18.57 7.53
N THR A 32 -23.57 -17.27 7.29
CA THR A 32 -22.33 -16.52 7.20
C THR A 32 -21.76 -16.48 8.61
N LEU A 33 -20.96 -17.50 8.93
CA LEU A 33 -19.98 -17.36 9.98
C LEU A 33 -19.14 -16.14 9.61
N GLY A 34 -19.43 -15.03 10.28
CA GLY A 34 -18.64 -13.84 10.21
C GLY A 34 -17.24 -14.17 10.72
N PHE A 35 -16.36 -14.61 9.82
CA PHE A 35 -14.95 -14.56 10.07
C PHE A 35 -14.58 -13.09 10.13
N THR A 36 -14.52 -12.56 11.35
CA THR A 36 -13.79 -11.33 11.60
C THR A 36 -12.38 -11.58 11.08
N THR A 37 -12.04 -10.95 9.95
CA THR A 37 -10.66 -10.85 9.52
C THR A 37 -9.88 -10.34 10.73
N PRO A 38 -8.83 -11.03 11.18
CA PRO A 38 -8.02 -10.50 12.26
C PRO A 38 -7.59 -9.10 11.85
N ALA A 39 -7.79 -8.14 12.75
CA ALA A 39 -7.33 -6.77 12.55
C ALA A 39 -5.86 -6.87 12.15
N HIS A 40 -5.56 -6.44 10.92
CA HIS A 40 -4.20 -6.41 10.44
C HIS A 40 -3.42 -5.54 11.41
N ALA A 41 -2.37 -6.12 12.01
CA ALA A 41 -1.45 -5.37 12.83
C ALA A 41 -1.00 -4.15 12.02
N THR A 42 -1.29 -2.97 12.54
CA THR A 42 -1.00 -1.70 11.91
C THR A 42 0.50 -1.58 11.66
N GLY A 43 0.90 -1.63 10.37
CA GLY A 43 2.01 -0.80 9.93
C GLY A 43 3.41 -1.34 9.97
N ASN A 44 3.70 -2.54 9.43
CA ASN A 44 5.00 -2.72 8.82
C ASN A 44 4.90 -2.28 7.34
N PRO A 45 5.74 -1.33 6.89
CA PRO A 45 5.80 -1.01 5.47
C PRO A 45 6.12 -2.31 4.72
N LEU A 46 5.41 -2.53 3.60
CA LEU A 46 5.81 -3.60 2.67
C LEU A 46 7.29 -3.44 2.36
N PRO A 47 8.07 -4.52 2.31
CA PRO A 47 9.47 -4.42 1.97
C PRO A 47 9.59 -3.65 0.66
N SER A 48 10.58 -2.75 0.60
CA SER A 48 11.07 -2.21 -0.68
C SER A 48 11.34 -3.39 -1.62
N ALA A 49 11.37 -3.15 -2.93
CA ALA A 49 11.69 -4.19 -3.94
C ALA A 49 13.02 -4.93 -3.68
N ASP A 50 13.84 -4.39 -2.79
CA ASP A 50 15.05 -5.02 -2.29
C ASP A 50 14.81 -5.64 -0.91
N PRO A 51 15.34 -6.86 -0.66
CA PRO A 51 15.29 -7.45 0.66
C PRO A 51 16.04 -6.54 1.64
N SER A 52 15.50 -6.40 2.85
CA SER A 52 16.18 -5.62 3.88
C SER A 52 17.56 -6.22 4.18
N PRO A 53 18.61 -5.40 4.28
CA PRO A 53 19.92 -5.88 4.73
C PRO A 53 19.94 -6.20 6.24
N SER A 54 18.94 -5.74 7.01
CA SER A 54 18.88 -5.96 8.46
C SER A 54 18.38 -7.35 8.80
N ALA A 55 19.16 -8.10 9.56
CA ALA A 55 18.80 -9.42 10.06
C ALA A 55 17.52 -9.42 10.95
N SER A 56 17.17 -8.27 11.56
CA SER A 56 15.97 -8.12 12.38
C SER A 56 14.69 -7.85 11.57
N SER A 57 14.80 -7.54 10.29
CA SER A 57 13.64 -7.27 9.44
C SER A 57 12.90 -8.55 9.07
N ILE A 58 11.55 -8.51 9.02
CA ILE A 58 10.76 -9.60 8.44
C ILE A 58 10.99 -9.76 6.93
N ALA A 59 11.49 -8.70 6.27
CA ALA A 59 11.82 -8.67 4.86
C ALA A 59 13.25 -9.12 4.56
N VAL A 60 14.00 -9.62 5.55
CA VAL A 60 15.36 -10.14 5.28
C VAL A 60 15.29 -11.37 4.37
N LEU A 61 16.06 -11.34 3.28
CA LEU A 61 16.25 -12.50 2.41
C LEU A 61 17.53 -13.23 2.83
N VAL A 62 17.36 -14.42 3.38
CA VAL A 62 18.45 -15.31 3.77
C VAL A 62 18.41 -16.53 2.86
N ASN A 63 19.52 -16.86 2.22
CA ASN A 63 19.67 -18.04 1.38
C ASN A 63 21.15 -18.42 1.23
N LYS A 64 21.48 -19.36 0.34
CA LYS A 64 22.85 -19.87 0.16
C LYS A 64 23.87 -18.81 -0.27
N GLN A 65 23.45 -17.70 -0.85
CA GLN A 65 24.30 -16.57 -1.29
C GLN A 65 24.21 -15.35 -0.38
N ARG A 66 23.18 -15.27 0.47
CA ARG A 66 22.90 -14.10 1.31
C ARG A 66 22.90 -14.49 2.78
N PRO A 67 24.02 -14.28 3.51
CA PRO A 67 24.07 -14.51 4.94
C PRO A 67 23.30 -13.45 5.72
N LEU A 68 23.00 -13.75 6.96
CA LEU A 68 22.59 -12.75 7.95
C LEU A 68 23.74 -11.76 8.23
N ASN A 69 23.39 -10.52 8.48
CA ASN A 69 24.33 -9.50 8.94
C ASN A 69 23.75 -8.79 10.18
N PRO A 70 24.37 -8.98 11.36
CA PRO A 70 25.56 -9.79 11.64
C PRO A 70 25.30 -11.30 11.47
N SER A 71 26.33 -12.09 11.12
CA SER A 71 26.20 -13.54 10.86
C SER A 71 25.74 -14.32 12.09
N GLN A 72 26.06 -13.85 13.30
CA GLN A 72 25.65 -14.44 14.57
C GLN A 72 24.37 -13.76 15.13
N TYR A 73 23.54 -13.18 14.27
CA TYR A 73 22.29 -12.56 14.71
C TYR A 73 21.47 -13.47 15.61
N TYR A 74 20.93 -12.89 16.68
CA TYR A 74 20.04 -13.55 17.64
C TYR A 74 18.82 -12.63 17.89
N PRO A 75 17.59 -13.07 17.61
CA PRO A 75 16.40 -12.25 17.84
C PRO A 75 16.18 -11.96 19.32
N SER A 76 15.86 -10.72 19.66
CA SER A 76 15.58 -10.30 21.04
C SER A 76 14.14 -10.57 21.50
N ASP A 77 13.24 -10.90 20.56
CA ASP A 77 11.80 -11.05 20.79
C ASP A 77 11.28 -12.49 20.64
N LEU A 78 12.17 -13.47 20.89
CA LEU A 78 11.79 -14.88 20.86
C LEU A 78 10.80 -15.23 21.99
N VAL A 79 9.77 -16.00 21.64
CA VAL A 79 8.81 -16.56 22.59
C VAL A 79 8.63 -18.04 22.33
N ASN A 80 8.42 -18.83 23.42
CA ASN A 80 8.10 -20.25 23.32
C ASN A 80 6.69 -20.42 22.72
N PHE A 81 6.61 -21.22 21.65
CA PHE A 81 5.35 -21.49 20.97
C PHE A 81 4.54 -22.56 21.75
N ARG A 82 3.41 -22.18 22.30
CA ARG A 82 2.45 -23.07 22.99
C ARG A 82 3.10 -24.02 24.03
N GLY A 83 4.22 -23.64 24.64
CA GLY A 83 4.92 -24.51 25.60
C GLY A 83 5.64 -25.73 25.01
N THR A 84 5.80 -25.78 23.68
CA THR A 84 6.39 -26.92 22.95
C THR A 84 7.91 -27.02 23.07
N GLY A 85 8.58 -26.00 23.63
CA GLY A 85 10.04 -25.90 23.62
C GLY A 85 10.61 -25.24 22.37
N TYR A 86 9.83 -25.10 21.30
CA TYR A 86 10.20 -24.39 20.08
C TYR A 86 9.93 -22.90 20.22
N SER A 87 10.86 -22.07 19.77
CA SER A 87 10.75 -20.61 19.84
C SER A 87 10.68 -19.97 18.48
N LEU A 88 9.94 -18.89 18.40
CA LEU A 88 9.79 -18.00 17.21
C LEU A 88 9.80 -16.55 17.68
N ARG A 89 10.08 -15.63 16.79
CA ARG A 89 9.81 -14.22 17.07
C ARG A 89 8.34 -14.04 17.38
N ARG A 90 8.02 -13.13 18.30
CA ARG A 90 6.67 -12.91 18.84
C ARG A 90 5.60 -12.76 17.75
N GLU A 91 5.89 -11.99 16.71
CA GLU A 91 4.98 -11.76 15.61
C GLU A 91 4.69 -13.05 14.82
N ALA A 92 5.74 -13.80 14.47
CA ALA A 92 5.63 -15.08 13.77
C ALA A 92 4.93 -16.14 14.64
N ALA A 93 5.18 -16.17 15.95
CA ALA A 93 4.51 -17.08 16.88
C ALA A 93 3.00 -16.79 16.97
N THR A 94 2.60 -15.52 17.01
CA THR A 94 1.19 -15.11 17.01
C THR A 94 0.50 -15.55 15.70
N ALA A 95 1.15 -15.32 14.57
CA ALA A 95 0.65 -15.70 13.25
C ALA A 95 0.54 -17.23 13.11
N LEU A 96 1.54 -17.98 13.61
CA LEU A 96 1.52 -19.44 13.62
C LEU A 96 0.41 -20.00 14.51
N ASN A 97 0.15 -19.36 15.65
CA ASN A 97 -0.97 -19.73 16.51
C ASN A 97 -2.32 -19.63 15.80
N ASN A 98 -2.53 -18.56 15.03
CA ASN A 98 -3.73 -18.36 14.23
C ASN A 98 -3.83 -19.40 13.11
N LEU A 99 -2.72 -19.72 12.44
CA LEU A 99 -2.65 -20.76 11.40
C LEU A 99 -3.03 -22.12 11.98
N PHE A 100 -2.46 -22.52 13.14
CA PHE A 100 -2.74 -23.81 13.80
C PHE A 100 -4.20 -23.89 14.26
N THR A 101 -4.76 -22.79 14.77
CA THR A 101 -6.16 -22.71 15.18
C THR A 101 -7.09 -22.91 13.99
N ALA A 102 -6.79 -22.25 12.86
CA ALA A 102 -7.57 -22.40 11.64
C ALA A 102 -7.43 -23.79 11.00
N ALA A 103 -6.24 -24.40 11.06
CA ALA A 103 -6.01 -25.76 10.62
C ALA A 103 -6.83 -26.76 11.45
N GLY A 104 -6.80 -26.62 12.78
CA GLY A 104 -7.59 -27.42 13.71
C GLY A 104 -9.10 -27.32 13.44
N ALA A 105 -9.60 -26.10 13.20
CA ALA A 105 -11.00 -25.88 12.82
C ALA A 105 -11.38 -26.53 11.47
N ALA A 106 -10.38 -26.73 10.58
CA ALA A 106 -10.55 -27.46 9.32
C ALA A 106 -10.30 -28.98 9.45
N GLY A 107 -10.16 -29.50 10.68
CA GLY A 107 -9.88 -30.92 10.93
C GLY A 107 -8.45 -31.34 10.53
N ARG A 108 -7.48 -30.41 10.59
CA ARG A 108 -6.07 -30.65 10.25
C ARG A 108 -5.20 -30.48 11.49
N SER A 109 -4.54 -31.57 11.92
CA SER A 109 -3.66 -31.55 13.10
C SER A 109 -2.23 -31.28 12.69
N LEU A 110 -1.73 -30.09 13.02
CA LEU A 110 -0.35 -29.67 12.75
C LEU A 110 0.51 -29.79 14.01
N THR A 111 1.77 -30.16 13.84
CA THR A 111 2.81 -30.15 14.87
C THR A 111 3.96 -29.26 14.45
N VAL A 112 4.73 -28.71 15.40
CA VAL A 112 6.02 -28.05 15.13
C VAL A 112 7.10 -29.13 15.22
N VAL A 113 7.96 -29.18 14.20
CA VAL A 113 9.10 -30.13 14.13
C VAL A 113 10.42 -29.40 14.40
N SER A 114 10.56 -28.17 13.93
CA SER A 114 11.73 -27.32 14.15
C SER A 114 11.31 -25.85 14.07
N ALA A 115 12.03 -24.95 14.75
CA ALA A 115 11.75 -23.52 14.69
C ALA A 115 13.07 -22.73 14.82
N PHE A 116 13.18 -21.74 15.71
CA PHE A 116 14.42 -21.00 15.91
C PHE A 116 15.61 -21.92 16.14
N ARG A 117 16.71 -21.66 15.44
CA ARG A 117 17.99 -22.35 15.57
C ARG A 117 19.11 -21.32 15.66
N SER A 118 19.83 -21.29 16.77
CA SER A 118 20.93 -20.34 16.94
C SER A 118 22.07 -20.59 15.96
N TYR A 119 22.92 -19.58 15.76
CA TYR A 119 24.14 -19.72 14.98
C TYR A 119 24.98 -20.93 15.42
N GLN A 120 25.20 -21.07 16.75
CA GLN A 120 26.01 -22.16 17.30
C GLN A 120 25.37 -23.53 17.06
N THR A 121 24.05 -23.65 17.20
CA THR A 121 23.34 -24.88 16.86
C THR A 121 23.45 -25.21 15.38
N GLN A 122 23.39 -24.18 14.51
CA GLN A 122 23.58 -24.36 13.07
C GLN A 122 24.99 -24.83 12.72
N VAL A 123 26.04 -24.35 13.44
CA VAL A 123 27.43 -24.85 13.29
C VAL A 123 27.47 -26.35 13.57
N SER A 124 26.90 -26.80 14.71
CA SER A 124 26.88 -28.20 15.09
C SER A 124 26.12 -29.07 14.09
N THR A 125 24.94 -28.59 13.65
CA THR A 125 24.09 -29.28 12.67
C THR A 125 24.80 -29.42 11.32
N TYR A 126 25.41 -28.36 10.83
CA TYR A 126 26.10 -28.36 9.53
C TYR A 126 27.31 -29.29 9.57
N ASN A 127 28.14 -29.19 10.62
CA ASN A 127 29.34 -30.03 10.79
C ASN A 127 28.97 -31.53 10.91
N TYR A 128 27.84 -31.86 11.57
CA TYR A 128 27.33 -33.23 11.58
C TYR A 128 27.05 -33.74 10.17
N TYR A 129 26.33 -32.97 9.32
CA TYR A 129 26.08 -33.39 7.95
C TYR A 129 27.34 -33.47 7.11
N VAL A 130 28.30 -32.57 7.28
CA VAL A 130 29.59 -32.62 6.62
C VAL A 130 30.35 -33.92 6.98
N SER A 131 30.34 -34.29 8.28
CA SER A 131 31.01 -35.51 8.73
C SER A 131 30.34 -36.79 8.24
N GLN A 132 29.03 -36.80 8.05
CA GLN A 132 28.27 -37.97 7.59
C GLN A 132 28.30 -38.13 6.06
N TYR A 133 28.24 -37.04 5.31
CA TYR A 133 27.95 -37.08 3.86
C TYR A 133 28.90 -36.27 3.01
N GLY A 134 29.89 -35.62 3.62
CA GLY A 134 30.79 -34.68 2.93
C GLY A 134 30.16 -33.32 2.67
N GLU A 135 30.99 -32.30 2.46
CA GLU A 135 30.55 -30.89 2.37
C GLU A 135 29.64 -30.65 1.17
N ALA A 136 29.93 -31.26 0.02
CA ALA A 136 29.13 -31.09 -1.19
C ALA A 136 27.67 -31.52 -0.97
N TYR A 137 27.43 -32.64 -0.32
CA TYR A 137 26.08 -33.11 -0.02
C TYR A 137 25.46 -32.32 1.12
N ALA A 138 26.22 -32.04 2.18
CA ALA A 138 25.75 -31.21 3.31
C ALA A 138 25.21 -29.86 2.82
N ASN A 139 25.86 -29.24 1.84
CA ASN A 139 25.41 -28.00 1.22
C ASN A 139 24.06 -28.12 0.46
N THR A 140 23.60 -29.31 0.11
CA THR A 140 22.28 -29.47 -0.56
C THR A 140 21.12 -29.57 0.43
N ILE A 141 21.38 -30.08 1.65
CA ILE A 141 20.34 -30.39 2.65
C ILE A 141 20.38 -29.49 3.90
N SER A 142 21.45 -28.71 4.08
CA SER A 142 21.60 -27.81 5.23
C SER A 142 22.15 -26.46 4.81
N ALA A 143 21.80 -25.43 5.55
CA ALA A 143 22.42 -24.12 5.43
C ALA A 143 23.75 -24.08 6.15
N ARG A 144 24.73 -23.34 5.60
CA ARG A 144 25.93 -22.98 6.35
C ARG A 144 25.58 -22.07 7.53
N PRO A 145 26.40 -22.04 8.61
CA PRO A 145 26.17 -21.10 9.71
C PRO A 145 26.07 -19.66 9.23
N GLY A 146 25.05 -18.94 9.71
CA GLY A 146 24.74 -17.59 9.25
C GLY A 146 23.90 -17.51 7.98
N TYR A 147 23.59 -18.64 7.30
CA TYR A 147 22.79 -18.71 6.08
C TYR A 147 21.44 -19.42 6.26
N SER A 148 21.04 -19.70 7.51
CA SER A 148 19.79 -20.39 7.83
C SER A 148 18.70 -19.40 8.17
N GLU A 149 17.51 -19.54 7.56
CA GLU A 149 16.31 -18.77 7.94
C GLU A 149 15.83 -19.07 9.37
N HIS A 150 16.07 -20.27 9.89
CA HIS A 150 15.74 -20.60 11.29
C HIS A 150 16.44 -19.69 12.29
N GLN A 151 17.61 -19.15 11.96
CA GLN A 151 18.32 -18.20 12.81
C GLN A 151 17.61 -16.84 12.92
N THR A 152 16.72 -16.51 11.98
CA THR A 152 15.92 -15.28 12.04
C THR A 152 14.79 -15.36 13.08
N GLY A 153 14.40 -16.56 13.53
CA GLY A 153 13.19 -16.78 14.32
C GLY A 153 11.89 -16.60 13.53
N LEU A 154 11.97 -16.51 12.18
CA LEU A 154 10.83 -16.32 11.28
C LEU A 154 10.50 -17.59 10.49
N ALA A 155 11.32 -18.64 10.56
CA ALA A 155 11.08 -19.92 9.92
C ALA A 155 10.62 -20.97 10.92
N VAL A 156 9.74 -21.86 10.46
CA VAL A 156 9.23 -23.00 11.23
C VAL A 156 9.00 -24.18 10.29
N ASP A 157 9.43 -25.36 10.74
CA ASP A 157 9.10 -26.61 10.10
C ASP A 157 7.86 -27.20 10.77
N VAL A 158 6.83 -27.46 9.98
CA VAL A 158 5.57 -28.06 10.44
C VAL A 158 5.46 -29.49 9.95
N GLY A 159 4.76 -30.31 10.71
CA GLY A 159 4.48 -31.70 10.38
C GLY A 159 3.07 -32.08 10.78
N ASN A 160 2.80 -33.38 10.71
CA ASN A 160 1.58 -33.98 11.21
C ASN A 160 1.91 -35.16 12.14
N THR A 161 0.90 -35.82 12.66
CA THR A 161 1.04 -36.96 13.58
C THR A 161 1.43 -38.28 12.88
N TYR A 162 1.58 -38.30 11.55
CA TYR A 162 1.75 -39.50 10.71
C TYR A 162 3.17 -39.68 10.15
N ASN A 163 4.20 -39.26 10.82
CA ASN A 163 5.61 -39.47 10.45
C ASN A 163 6.08 -38.86 9.11
N CYS A 164 5.39 -37.88 8.58
CA CYS A 164 5.85 -37.12 7.42
C CYS A 164 6.57 -35.79 7.78
N GLY A 165 7.07 -35.67 9.00
CA GLY A 165 7.90 -34.51 9.39
C GLY A 165 9.22 -34.49 8.63
N LEU A 166 9.65 -33.30 8.15
CA LEU A 166 10.89 -33.09 7.39
C LEU A 166 11.04 -34.01 6.17
N SER A 167 9.93 -34.38 5.53
CA SER A 167 9.90 -35.22 4.34
C SER A 167 8.93 -34.68 3.30
N THR A 168 9.28 -34.87 2.02
CA THR A 168 8.44 -34.46 0.90
C THR A 168 7.05 -35.09 0.91
N CYS A 169 6.85 -36.23 1.59
CA CYS A 169 5.54 -36.85 1.77
C CYS A 169 4.54 -35.91 2.47
N PHE A 170 5.00 -34.98 3.32
CA PHE A 170 4.13 -34.00 3.97
C PHE A 170 3.30 -33.21 2.94
N GLY A 171 3.88 -32.85 1.79
CA GLY A 171 3.18 -32.12 0.74
C GLY A 171 2.00 -32.87 0.13
N SER A 172 1.95 -34.22 0.28
CA SER A 172 0.86 -35.06 -0.22
C SER A 172 -0.18 -35.38 0.87
N THR A 173 0.09 -35.03 2.13
CA THR A 173 -0.88 -35.23 3.22
C THR A 173 -1.99 -34.18 3.19
N PRO A 174 -3.17 -34.47 3.76
CA PRO A 174 -4.24 -33.47 3.89
C PRO A 174 -3.79 -32.22 4.65
N GLU A 175 -2.89 -32.34 5.65
CA GLU A 175 -2.32 -31.22 6.40
C GLU A 175 -1.40 -30.37 5.53
N GLY A 176 -0.47 -30.99 4.79
CA GLY A 176 0.46 -30.29 3.91
C GLY A 176 -0.24 -29.57 2.76
N GLN A 177 -1.25 -30.23 2.15
CA GLN A 177 -2.10 -29.59 1.12
C GLN A 177 -2.86 -28.38 1.69
N TRP A 178 -3.41 -28.50 2.90
CA TRP A 178 -4.09 -27.41 3.57
C TRP A 178 -3.13 -26.26 3.86
N VAL A 179 -1.93 -26.55 4.36
CA VAL A 179 -0.87 -25.55 4.61
C VAL A 179 -0.50 -24.82 3.32
N ALA A 180 -0.21 -25.54 2.25
CA ALA A 180 0.13 -24.95 0.96
C ALA A 180 -0.98 -24.02 0.41
N ALA A 181 -2.24 -24.36 0.65
CA ALA A 181 -3.39 -23.57 0.21
C ALA A 181 -3.67 -22.35 1.10
N ASN A 182 -3.34 -22.39 2.41
CA ASN A 182 -3.85 -21.42 3.38
C ASN A 182 -2.80 -20.65 4.14
N ALA A 183 -1.52 -21.06 4.18
CA ALA A 183 -0.47 -20.42 5.00
C ALA A 183 -0.32 -18.92 4.72
N TRP A 184 -0.49 -18.49 3.47
CA TRP A 184 -0.44 -17.10 3.05
C TRP A 184 -1.43 -16.19 3.79
N ARG A 185 -2.59 -16.71 4.21
CA ARG A 185 -3.62 -15.97 4.96
C ARG A 185 -3.13 -15.54 6.36
N PHE A 186 -2.08 -16.19 6.84
CA PHE A 186 -1.48 -15.98 8.15
C PHE A 186 -0.07 -15.38 8.06
N GLY A 187 0.32 -14.85 6.90
CA GLY A 187 1.62 -14.23 6.71
C GLY A 187 2.77 -15.21 6.44
N PHE A 188 2.49 -16.50 6.18
CA PHE A 188 3.51 -17.50 5.86
C PHE A 188 3.50 -17.88 4.38
N ILE A 189 4.67 -18.28 3.89
CA ILE A 189 4.84 -18.93 2.58
C ILE A 189 5.48 -20.31 2.77
N VAL A 190 5.17 -21.25 1.88
CA VAL A 190 6.01 -22.45 1.68
C VAL A 190 7.29 -21.95 1.01
N ARG A 191 8.38 -21.96 1.75
CA ARG A 191 9.61 -21.24 1.37
C ARG A 191 10.35 -21.85 0.18
N TYR A 192 10.35 -23.17 0.09
CA TYR A 192 11.06 -23.93 -0.93
C TYR A 192 10.08 -24.81 -1.73
N PRO A 193 9.29 -24.18 -2.64
CA PRO A 193 8.27 -24.88 -3.40
C PRO A 193 8.86 -25.81 -4.46
N ASN A 194 8.07 -26.83 -4.86
CA ASN A 194 8.49 -27.79 -5.87
C ASN A 194 8.81 -27.13 -7.23
N GLY A 195 9.89 -27.55 -7.87
CA GLY A 195 10.33 -27.03 -9.18
C GLY A 195 11.20 -25.78 -9.12
N TYR A 196 11.51 -25.24 -7.93
CA TYR A 196 12.27 -23.98 -7.77
C TYR A 196 13.64 -24.13 -7.11
N THR A 197 14.19 -25.33 -7.07
CA THR A 197 15.54 -25.60 -6.50
C THR A 197 16.63 -24.73 -7.14
N GLY A 198 16.58 -24.51 -8.47
CA GLY A 198 17.52 -23.64 -9.17
C GLY A 198 17.45 -22.17 -8.76
N THR A 199 16.32 -21.72 -8.21
CA THR A 199 16.13 -20.34 -7.73
C THR A 199 16.49 -20.21 -6.25
N THR A 200 16.02 -21.14 -5.41
CA THR A 200 16.16 -21.05 -3.96
C THR A 200 17.46 -21.66 -3.44
N GLY A 201 18.04 -22.59 -4.19
CA GLY A 201 19.20 -23.39 -3.79
C GLY A 201 18.86 -24.56 -2.86
N TYR A 202 17.57 -24.79 -2.57
CA TYR A 202 17.08 -25.88 -1.72
C TYR A 202 16.13 -26.80 -2.48
N ALA A 203 16.12 -28.08 -2.10
CA ALA A 203 15.13 -29.05 -2.59
C ALA A 203 13.71 -28.63 -2.15
N TYR A 204 12.70 -29.36 -2.65
CA TYR A 204 11.32 -29.15 -2.23
C TYR A 204 11.15 -29.49 -0.74
N GLU A 205 10.70 -28.50 0.04
CA GLU A 205 10.44 -28.61 1.48
C GLU A 205 9.04 -28.12 1.82
N PRO A 206 7.99 -28.97 1.65
CA PRO A 206 6.61 -28.57 1.92
C PRO A 206 6.34 -28.25 3.39
N TRP A 207 7.19 -28.66 4.29
CA TRP A 207 7.12 -28.42 5.74
C TRP A 207 7.70 -27.09 6.16
N HIS A 208 8.63 -26.50 5.37
CA HIS A 208 9.37 -25.30 5.73
C HIS A 208 8.57 -24.05 5.41
N LEU A 209 8.05 -23.41 6.46
CA LEU A 209 7.29 -22.16 6.35
C LEU A 209 8.15 -20.98 6.78
N ARG A 210 8.10 -19.91 5.98
CA ARG A 210 8.72 -18.63 6.31
C ARG A 210 7.65 -17.58 6.54
N TYR A 211 7.71 -16.92 7.70
CA TYR A 211 6.90 -15.74 7.99
C TYR A 211 7.47 -14.51 7.26
N VAL A 212 6.64 -13.89 6.46
CA VAL A 212 6.98 -12.70 5.64
C VAL A 212 6.00 -11.55 5.88
N GLY A 213 5.04 -11.73 6.79
CA GLY A 213 3.94 -10.80 7.02
C GLY A 213 2.77 -10.97 6.05
N GLY A 214 1.58 -10.57 6.49
CA GLY A 214 0.33 -10.75 5.73
C GLY A 214 0.34 -10.05 4.38
N ASP A 215 0.94 -8.86 4.32
CA ASP A 215 1.00 -8.07 3.09
C ASP A 215 1.86 -8.75 2.01
N VAL A 216 3.06 -9.24 2.36
CA VAL A 216 3.96 -9.90 1.40
C VAL A 216 3.37 -11.23 0.95
N SER A 217 2.90 -12.06 1.88
CA SER A 217 2.32 -13.37 1.54
C SER A 217 1.09 -13.26 0.65
N SER A 218 0.23 -12.27 0.91
CA SER A 218 -0.96 -11.99 0.10
C SER A 218 -0.59 -11.47 -1.29
N ASP A 219 0.42 -10.59 -1.39
CA ASP A 219 0.89 -10.06 -2.67
C ASP A 219 1.57 -11.15 -3.50
N MET A 220 2.43 -11.98 -2.90
CA MET A 220 3.01 -13.16 -3.57
C MET A 220 1.94 -14.10 -4.10
N ARG A 221 0.88 -14.35 -3.30
CA ARG A 221 -0.27 -15.17 -3.70
C ARG A 221 -1.03 -14.57 -4.88
N ALA A 222 -1.39 -13.28 -4.79
CA ALA A 222 -2.14 -12.56 -5.82
C ALA A 222 -1.40 -12.51 -7.15
N ARG A 223 -0.08 -12.32 -7.09
CA ARG A 223 0.80 -12.22 -8.27
C ARG A 223 1.35 -13.56 -8.73
N LYS A 224 1.01 -14.65 -8.04
CA LYS A 224 1.50 -16.01 -8.34
C LYS A 224 3.03 -16.10 -8.36
N ILE A 225 3.69 -15.38 -7.45
CA ILE A 225 5.15 -15.41 -7.29
C ILE A 225 5.50 -16.51 -6.29
N PRO A 226 6.21 -17.58 -6.71
CA PRO A 226 6.36 -18.77 -5.88
C PRO A 226 7.52 -18.70 -4.87
N THR A 227 8.53 -17.84 -5.10
CA THR A 227 9.71 -17.79 -4.24
C THR A 227 10.02 -16.38 -3.76
N LEU A 228 10.66 -16.27 -2.61
CA LEU A 228 11.05 -14.98 -2.05
C LEU A 228 12.15 -14.30 -2.88
N GLU A 229 13.02 -15.10 -3.50
CA GLU A 229 14.03 -14.64 -4.45
C GLU A 229 13.39 -13.93 -5.64
N GLN A 230 12.38 -14.55 -6.26
CA GLN A 230 11.66 -13.94 -7.39
C GLN A 230 10.84 -12.72 -6.93
N TYR A 231 10.30 -12.76 -5.72
CA TYR A 231 9.58 -11.63 -5.16
C TYR A 231 10.47 -10.39 -5.06
N PHE A 232 11.71 -10.55 -4.60
CA PHE A 232 12.65 -9.44 -4.48
C PHE A 232 13.42 -9.13 -5.76
N SER A 233 13.63 -10.10 -6.68
CA SER A 233 14.37 -9.89 -7.94
C SER A 233 13.49 -9.55 -9.14
N GLY A 234 12.25 -9.96 -9.15
CA GLY A 234 11.34 -9.87 -10.30
C GLY A 234 10.12 -9.01 -10.09
N SER A 235 9.97 -8.41 -8.92
CA SER A 235 8.94 -7.41 -8.71
C SER A 235 9.40 -6.09 -9.32
N PRO A 236 8.67 -5.51 -10.28
CA PRO A 236 8.61 -4.07 -10.29
C PRO A 236 8.21 -3.70 -8.85
N ALA A 237 8.99 -2.82 -8.22
CA ALA A 237 8.68 -2.37 -6.86
C ALA A 237 7.17 -2.19 -6.77
N ARG A 238 6.51 -2.87 -5.79
CA ARG A 238 5.08 -2.62 -5.60
C ARG A 238 4.94 -1.13 -5.48
N ALA A 239 4.09 -0.55 -6.30
CA ALA A 239 3.89 0.87 -6.33
C ALA A 239 3.68 1.35 -4.89
N ALA A 240 4.53 2.26 -4.43
CA ALA A 240 4.45 2.76 -3.07
C ALA A 240 3.04 3.32 -2.84
N THR A 241 2.39 2.89 -1.77
CA THR A 241 0.98 3.20 -1.52
C THR A 241 0.86 4.45 -0.68
N VAL A 242 0.13 5.44 -1.18
CA VAL A 242 -0.28 6.63 -0.43
C VAL A 242 -1.21 6.20 0.71
N LYS A 243 -0.93 6.66 1.93
CA LYS A 243 -1.68 6.31 3.14
C LYS A 243 -2.34 7.51 3.83
N SER A 244 -1.84 8.71 3.58
CA SER A 244 -2.31 9.91 4.28
C SER A 244 -2.09 11.18 3.46
N GLY A 245 -2.76 12.26 3.82
CA GLY A 245 -2.53 13.60 3.25
C GLY A 245 -1.18 14.22 3.60
N GLY A 246 -0.40 13.60 4.50
CA GLY A 246 0.98 13.97 4.80
C GLY A 246 2.03 13.21 3.97
N ASP A 247 1.59 12.35 3.05
CA ASP A 247 2.47 11.74 2.06
C ASP A 247 2.78 12.75 0.94
N ILE A 248 4.04 12.78 0.49
CA ILE A 248 4.49 13.69 -0.57
C ILE A 248 4.85 12.86 -1.79
N LEU A 249 4.29 13.22 -2.93
CA LEU A 249 4.69 12.67 -4.22
C LEU A 249 5.65 13.63 -4.92
N ALA A 250 6.68 13.10 -5.57
CA ALA A 250 7.57 13.90 -6.40
C ALA A 250 8.08 13.11 -7.61
N VAL A 251 8.20 13.79 -8.74
CA VAL A 251 8.75 13.19 -9.96
C VAL A 251 10.24 13.53 -10.04
N ASP A 252 11.07 12.51 -10.16
CA ASP A 252 12.52 12.68 -10.33
C ASP A 252 12.92 12.93 -11.80
N SER A 253 14.21 13.16 -12.03
CA SER A 253 14.75 13.45 -13.37
C SER A 253 14.58 12.29 -14.37
N SER A 254 14.37 11.06 -13.90
CA SER A 254 14.06 9.90 -14.74
C SER A 254 12.60 9.82 -15.15
N GLY A 255 11.73 10.65 -14.57
CA GLY A 255 10.28 10.59 -14.72
C GLY A 255 9.61 9.56 -13.81
N ALA A 256 10.32 9.07 -12.80
CA ALA A 256 9.73 8.19 -11.80
C ALA A 256 8.99 9.01 -10.74
N LEU A 257 7.74 8.63 -10.46
CA LEU A 257 6.94 9.18 -9.37
C LEU A 257 7.35 8.48 -8.06
N ARG A 258 7.95 9.24 -7.16
CA ARG A 258 8.44 8.80 -5.86
C ARG A 258 7.46 9.19 -4.76
N LEU A 259 7.26 8.28 -3.81
CA LEU A 259 6.51 8.55 -2.60
C LEU A 259 7.46 8.77 -1.44
N TYR A 260 7.22 9.86 -0.73
CA TYR A 260 7.92 10.21 0.51
C TYR A 260 6.91 10.32 1.64
N ARG A 261 7.34 10.02 2.86
CA ARG A 261 6.50 10.07 4.06
C ARG A 261 7.22 10.74 5.21
N GLY A 262 6.47 11.51 5.99
CA GLY A 262 6.95 12.04 7.26
C GLY A 262 7.08 10.93 8.30
N VAL A 263 8.29 10.74 8.83
CA VAL A 263 8.58 9.80 9.91
C VAL A 263 9.41 10.51 10.95
N ASN A 264 8.90 10.64 12.18
CA ASN A 264 9.60 11.29 13.29
C ASN A 264 10.11 12.71 12.97
N GLY A 265 9.34 13.45 12.16
CA GLY A 265 9.68 14.83 11.80
C GLY A 265 10.70 15.01 10.68
N THR A 266 11.06 13.95 9.97
CA THR A 266 11.86 13.97 8.74
C THR A 266 11.08 13.37 7.59
N VAL A 267 11.43 13.74 6.34
CA VAL A 267 10.82 13.16 5.13
C VAL A 267 11.71 12.04 4.62
N THR A 268 11.15 10.84 4.54
CA THR A 268 11.86 9.61 4.11
C THR A 268 11.27 9.08 2.82
N LEU A 269 12.11 8.64 1.89
CA LEU A 269 11.69 7.96 0.67
C LEU A 269 11.07 6.60 1.03
N VAL A 270 9.82 6.38 0.61
CA VAL A 270 9.10 5.10 0.75
C VAL A 270 9.37 4.19 -0.43
N GLY A 271 9.39 4.74 -1.65
CA GLY A 271 9.64 3.98 -2.86
C GLY A 271 9.08 4.63 -4.12
N THR A 272 9.11 3.89 -5.23
CA THR A 272 8.56 4.32 -6.52
C THR A 272 7.09 3.92 -6.60
N VAL A 273 6.23 4.85 -7.01
CA VAL A 273 4.81 4.61 -7.28
C VAL A 273 4.64 4.06 -8.70
N SER A 274 5.20 4.78 -9.68
CA SER A 274 5.15 4.42 -11.11
C SER A 274 6.15 5.26 -11.91
N ASN A 275 6.27 4.99 -13.22
CA ASN A 275 7.14 5.72 -14.13
C ASN A 275 6.31 6.45 -15.20
N GLY A 276 6.95 7.30 -16.01
CA GLY A 276 6.32 8.00 -17.14
C GLY A 276 5.70 9.36 -16.78
N TRP A 277 6.14 10.00 -15.69
CA TRP A 277 5.59 11.28 -15.21
C TRP A 277 6.33 12.53 -15.69
N SER A 278 7.36 12.39 -16.53
CA SER A 278 8.13 13.53 -17.07
C SER A 278 7.29 14.51 -17.90
N GLY A 279 6.14 14.07 -18.44
CA GLY A 279 5.20 14.87 -19.23
C GLY A 279 4.30 15.82 -18.42
N PHE A 280 4.39 15.81 -17.08
CA PHE A 280 3.55 16.62 -16.20
C PHE A 280 4.24 17.89 -15.74
N ARG A 281 3.48 18.98 -15.71
CA ARG A 281 3.92 20.27 -15.17
C ARG A 281 3.76 20.30 -13.66
N GLU A 282 2.62 19.84 -13.15
CA GLU A 282 2.28 19.77 -11.74
C GLU A 282 1.27 18.67 -11.47
N GLY A 283 1.16 18.24 -10.21
CA GLY A 283 0.17 17.28 -9.75
C GLY A 283 -0.24 17.55 -8.30
N HIS A 284 -1.41 17.05 -7.93
CA HIS A 284 -2.00 17.20 -6.60
C HIS A 284 -2.49 15.86 -6.12
N LEU A 285 -2.14 15.54 -4.87
CA LEU A 285 -2.58 14.34 -4.17
C LEU A 285 -3.83 14.67 -3.36
N VAL A 286 -4.98 14.10 -3.73
CA VAL A 286 -6.26 14.46 -3.14
C VAL A 286 -7.28 13.33 -3.34
N ASP A 287 -8.19 13.12 -2.40
CA ASP A 287 -9.37 12.25 -2.61
C ASP A 287 -10.39 12.99 -3.51
N TRP A 288 -10.10 13.00 -4.82
CA TRP A 288 -10.91 13.70 -5.83
C TRP A 288 -12.26 13.05 -6.07
N THR A 289 -12.28 11.72 -6.06
CA THR A 289 -13.49 10.93 -6.30
C THR A 289 -14.43 10.88 -5.08
N GLY A 290 -13.93 11.16 -3.88
CA GLY A 290 -14.67 11.13 -2.63
C GLY A 290 -14.93 9.72 -2.13
N ASP A 291 -14.09 8.76 -2.51
CA ASP A 291 -14.20 7.35 -2.09
C ASP A 291 -13.30 6.99 -0.90
N GLY A 292 -12.57 7.99 -0.36
CA GLY A 292 -11.63 7.81 0.76
C GLY A 292 -10.24 7.35 0.34
N ILE A 293 -9.97 7.18 -0.97
CA ILE A 293 -8.67 6.82 -1.53
C ILE A 293 -8.06 8.07 -2.19
N TYR A 294 -6.76 8.28 -2.00
CA TYR A 294 -6.09 9.42 -2.62
C TYR A 294 -5.87 9.19 -4.11
N ASP A 295 -6.32 10.15 -4.91
CA ASP A 295 -6.15 10.25 -6.36
C ASP A 295 -5.03 11.24 -6.69
N ILE A 296 -4.56 11.23 -7.94
CA ILE A 296 -3.74 12.31 -8.49
C ILE A 296 -4.56 13.09 -9.51
N VAL A 297 -4.67 14.39 -9.31
CA VAL A 297 -5.12 15.34 -10.33
C VAL A 297 -3.90 16.11 -10.82
N ALA A 298 -3.57 15.99 -12.10
CA ALA A 298 -2.33 16.53 -12.65
C ALA A 298 -2.53 17.29 -13.96
N VAL A 299 -1.72 18.33 -14.16
CA VAL A 299 -1.69 19.11 -15.42
C VAL A 299 -0.49 18.69 -16.23
N THR A 300 -0.72 18.25 -17.45
CA THR A 300 0.35 17.92 -18.40
C THR A 300 1.00 19.21 -18.95
N LYS A 301 2.20 19.08 -19.52
CA LYS A 301 2.92 20.20 -20.15
C LYS A 301 2.17 20.79 -21.34
N ASP A 302 1.35 19.99 -22.02
CA ASP A 302 0.46 20.43 -23.12
C ASP A 302 -0.91 20.94 -22.64
N GLY A 303 -1.13 21.06 -21.32
CA GLY A 303 -2.28 21.72 -20.72
C GLY A 303 -3.54 20.86 -20.56
N ARG A 304 -3.44 19.54 -20.61
CA ARG A 304 -4.54 18.64 -20.25
C ARG A 304 -4.60 18.48 -18.72
N LEU A 305 -5.82 18.43 -18.19
CA LEU A 305 -6.07 18.06 -16.80
C LEU A 305 -6.39 16.56 -16.76
N MET A 306 -5.60 15.81 -16.02
CA MET A 306 -5.68 14.35 -15.93
C MET A 306 -6.04 13.92 -14.52
N LEU A 307 -6.90 12.91 -14.41
CA LEU A 307 -7.23 12.21 -13.16
C LEU A 307 -6.66 10.79 -13.20
N TYR A 308 -5.90 10.44 -12.19
CA TYR A 308 -5.40 9.10 -11.93
C TYR A 308 -6.02 8.61 -10.62
N ARG A 309 -7.00 7.72 -10.71
CA ARG A 309 -7.69 7.20 -9.53
C ARG A 309 -6.79 6.28 -8.74
N GLY A 310 -6.77 6.49 -7.42
CA GLY A 310 -6.02 5.64 -6.50
C GLY A 310 -6.54 4.21 -6.48
N GLY A 311 -5.64 3.25 -6.45
CA GLY A 311 -5.96 1.85 -6.22
C GLY A 311 -5.91 1.52 -4.73
N GLY A 312 -6.94 0.90 -4.16
CA GLY A 312 -6.97 0.52 -2.75
C GLY A 312 -5.85 -0.46 -2.34
N GLN A 313 -5.17 -1.05 -3.31
CA GLN A 313 -4.00 -1.93 -3.13
C GLN A 313 -2.66 -1.26 -3.49
N GLY A 314 -2.66 0.05 -3.71
CA GLY A 314 -1.51 0.86 -4.12
C GLY A 314 -1.44 1.13 -5.63
N GLY A 315 -0.67 2.17 -6.01
CA GLY A 315 -0.60 2.66 -7.38
C GLY A 315 -1.85 3.44 -7.80
N PHE A 316 -1.91 3.76 -9.09
CA PHE A 316 -3.00 4.53 -9.69
C PHE A 316 -3.49 3.84 -10.96
N ALA A 317 -4.77 3.97 -11.24
CA ALA A 317 -5.37 3.52 -12.50
C ALA A 317 -4.83 4.33 -13.70
N ALA A 318 -5.12 3.88 -14.92
CA ALA A 318 -4.80 4.63 -16.14
C ALA A 318 -5.40 6.03 -16.10
N GLY A 319 -4.64 7.03 -16.56
CA GLY A 319 -5.06 8.43 -16.52
C GLY A 319 -6.27 8.70 -17.41
N GLN A 320 -7.26 9.37 -16.85
CA GLN A 320 -8.44 9.87 -17.55
C GLN A 320 -8.31 11.38 -17.74
N GLN A 321 -8.45 11.89 -18.96
CA GLN A 321 -8.54 13.33 -19.18
C GLN A 321 -9.89 13.84 -18.68
N ILE A 322 -9.84 14.84 -17.78
CA ILE A 322 -11.02 15.48 -17.18
C ILE A 322 -11.14 16.97 -17.53
N GLY A 323 -10.20 17.50 -18.31
CA GLY A 323 -10.23 18.88 -18.78
C GLY A 323 -9.12 19.20 -19.76
N SER A 324 -9.21 20.40 -20.40
CA SER A 324 -8.20 20.96 -21.31
C SER A 324 -8.06 22.47 -21.09
N GLY A 325 -6.99 23.08 -21.63
CA GLY A 325 -6.75 24.51 -21.49
C GLY A 325 -6.12 24.94 -20.15
N TRP A 326 -5.59 24.00 -19.36
CA TRP A 326 -5.02 24.26 -18.04
C TRP A 326 -3.55 24.69 -18.07
N GLY A 327 -2.91 24.74 -19.27
CA GLY A 327 -1.52 25.12 -19.43
C GLY A 327 -1.14 26.46 -18.77
N PRO A 328 -1.90 27.56 -19.04
CA PRO A 328 -1.61 28.88 -18.46
C PRO A 328 -2.14 29.09 -17.03
N MET A 329 -2.83 28.09 -16.44
CA MET A 329 -3.44 28.22 -15.12
C MET A 329 -2.46 27.87 -14.03
N THR A 330 -2.48 28.63 -12.91
CA THR A 330 -1.86 28.24 -11.63
C THR A 330 -2.96 27.82 -10.67
N LEU A 331 -2.85 26.64 -10.08
CA LEU A 331 -3.94 26.05 -9.34
C LEU A 331 -3.54 25.52 -7.95
N ALA A 332 -4.56 25.41 -7.08
CA ALA A 332 -4.56 24.64 -5.86
C ALA A 332 -5.82 23.79 -5.79
N ILE A 333 -5.75 22.62 -5.19
CA ILE A 333 -6.88 21.69 -5.08
C ILE A 333 -7.21 21.46 -3.61
N GLY A 334 -8.49 21.54 -3.26
CA GLY A 334 -8.98 21.33 -1.90
C GLY A 334 -10.47 21.63 -1.76
N ARG A 335 -11.00 21.50 -0.56
CA ARG A 335 -12.44 21.64 -0.27
C ARG A 335 -12.82 23.09 0.08
N LEU A 336 -12.84 24.01 -0.86
CA LEU A 336 -13.26 25.39 -0.60
C LEU A 336 -14.78 25.51 -0.31
N LYS A 337 -15.57 24.54 -0.74
CA LYS A 337 -17.00 24.47 -0.43
C LYS A 337 -17.25 23.32 0.54
N ALA A 338 -17.84 23.65 1.70
CA ALA A 338 -18.13 22.68 2.75
C ALA A 338 -19.08 21.57 2.25
N GLY A 339 -18.88 20.34 2.75
CA GLY A 339 -19.72 19.19 2.42
C GLY A 339 -19.60 18.66 0.99
N GLN A 340 -18.72 19.25 0.15
CA GLN A 340 -18.48 18.79 -1.22
C GLN A 340 -17.11 18.10 -1.37
N ARG A 341 -16.91 17.43 -2.52
CA ARG A 341 -15.59 16.91 -2.92
C ARG A 341 -14.59 18.06 -3.09
N PRO A 342 -13.28 17.80 -3.05
CA PRO A 342 -12.27 18.77 -3.40
C PRO A 342 -12.53 19.38 -4.79
N GLY A 343 -12.41 20.68 -4.91
CA GLY A 343 -12.49 21.41 -6.17
C GLY A 343 -11.16 22.06 -6.51
N ILE A 344 -11.10 22.80 -7.61
CA ILE A 344 -9.92 23.53 -8.07
C ILE A 344 -10.15 25.02 -7.84
N VAL A 345 -9.17 25.70 -7.22
CA VAL A 345 -9.03 27.14 -7.23
C VAL A 345 -7.86 27.48 -8.15
N ALA A 346 -8.11 28.22 -9.20
CA ALA A 346 -7.07 28.54 -10.18
C ALA A 346 -7.20 29.96 -10.72
N TYR A 347 -6.06 30.59 -11.00
CA TYR A 347 -6.05 31.86 -11.73
C TYR A 347 -5.42 31.71 -13.11
N ASN A 348 -5.91 32.52 -14.05
CA ASN A 348 -5.43 32.57 -15.44
C ASN A 348 -4.22 33.52 -15.61
N ALA A 349 -3.69 33.62 -16.83
CA ALA A 349 -2.52 34.45 -17.14
C ALA A 349 -2.71 35.96 -16.82
N THR A 350 -3.95 36.44 -16.76
CA THR A 350 -4.28 37.82 -16.39
C THR A 350 -4.45 38.04 -14.91
N GLY A 351 -4.47 36.96 -14.10
CA GLY A 351 -4.59 37.00 -12.65
C GLY A 351 -6.04 37.02 -12.16
N TYR A 352 -7.02 36.62 -12.97
CA TYR A 352 -8.38 36.38 -12.53
C TYR A 352 -8.49 34.99 -11.90
N LEU A 353 -9.03 34.94 -10.67
CA LEU A 353 -9.19 33.73 -9.86
C LEU A 353 -10.59 33.16 -10.04
N TYR A 354 -10.64 31.84 -10.20
CA TYR A 354 -11.86 31.08 -10.36
C TYR A 354 -11.88 29.87 -9.42
N HIS A 355 -13.09 29.49 -9.02
CA HIS A 355 -13.37 28.21 -8.38
C HIS A 355 -14.09 27.29 -9.35
N TYR A 356 -13.61 26.06 -9.45
CA TYR A 356 -14.19 24.98 -10.23
C TYR A 356 -14.64 23.88 -9.28
N ALA A 357 -15.93 23.77 -9.03
CA ALA A 357 -16.48 22.75 -8.16
C ALA A 357 -16.34 21.33 -8.76
N ASN A 358 -16.35 20.32 -7.92
CA ASN A 358 -16.27 18.91 -8.31
C ASN A 358 -17.53 18.16 -7.84
N PRO A 359 -18.63 18.19 -8.59
CA PRO A 359 -19.89 17.59 -8.17
C PRO A 359 -19.89 16.05 -8.25
N THR A 360 -19.11 15.47 -9.17
CA THR A 360 -19.24 14.04 -9.53
C THR A 360 -17.97 13.20 -9.26
N GLY A 361 -16.83 13.83 -8.94
CA GLY A 361 -15.53 13.12 -8.89
C GLY A 361 -14.93 12.84 -10.28
N GLY A 362 -15.44 13.50 -11.30
CA GLY A 362 -14.95 13.45 -12.69
C GLY A 362 -14.46 14.82 -13.16
N ALA A 363 -14.97 15.31 -14.32
CA ALA A 363 -14.64 16.63 -14.80
C ALA A 363 -15.10 17.74 -13.84
N PRO A 364 -14.27 18.79 -13.62
CA PRO A 364 -14.69 19.93 -12.83
C PRO A 364 -15.85 20.67 -13.49
N ALA A 365 -16.70 21.30 -12.67
CA ALA A 365 -17.82 22.12 -13.14
C ALA A 365 -17.32 23.42 -13.82
N ALA A 366 -18.23 24.19 -14.41
CA ALA A 366 -17.94 25.50 -14.99
C ALA A 366 -17.31 26.44 -13.94
N ALA A 367 -16.44 27.32 -14.41
CA ALA A 367 -15.72 28.30 -13.59
C ALA A 367 -16.65 29.29 -12.93
N THR A 368 -16.50 29.53 -11.64
CA THR A 368 -17.09 30.63 -10.90
C THR A 368 -16.00 31.66 -10.59
N TYR A 369 -16.14 32.89 -11.05
CA TYR A 369 -15.20 33.96 -10.75
C TYR A 369 -15.24 34.32 -9.27
N ILE A 370 -14.07 34.41 -8.61
CA ILE A 370 -13.97 34.72 -7.18
C ILE A 370 -12.97 35.81 -6.84
N GLY A 371 -12.31 36.44 -7.82
CA GLY A 371 -11.43 37.58 -7.57
C GLY A 371 -10.41 37.87 -8.65
N ALA A 372 -9.62 38.94 -8.45
CA ALA A 372 -8.55 39.37 -9.34
C ALA A 372 -7.28 39.75 -8.57
N GLY A 373 -6.17 40.00 -9.30
CA GLY A 373 -4.89 40.43 -8.71
C GLY A 373 -4.00 39.27 -8.26
N TRP A 374 -4.18 38.07 -8.81
CA TRP A 374 -3.48 36.84 -8.37
C TRP A 374 -2.26 36.47 -9.21
N LYS A 375 -1.94 37.27 -10.24
CA LYS A 375 -0.82 36.97 -11.14
C LYS A 375 0.49 36.79 -10.35
N GLY A 376 1.16 35.66 -10.54
CA GLY A 376 2.45 35.31 -9.91
C GLY A 376 2.33 34.80 -8.46
N ALA A 377 1.12 34.69 -7.90
CA ALA A 377 0.94 34.08 -6.59
C ALA A 377 1.14 32.56 -6.64
N ALA A 378 1.73 31.99 -5.60
CA ALA A 378 1.65 30.54 -5.36
C ALA A 378 0.49 30.26 -4.39
N LEU A 379 -0.36 29.30 -4.74
CA LEU A 379 -1.60 28.99 -4.02
C LEU A 379 -1.50 27.69 -3.24
N SER A 380 -2.20 27.63 -2.10
CA SER A 380 -2.43 26.42 -1.33
C SER A 380 -3.78 26.51 -0.58
N LEU A 381 -4.43 25.39 -0.35
CA LEU A 381 -5.71 25.31 0.36
C LEU A 381 -5.53 24.53 1.65
N THR A 382 -5.87 25.13 2.80
CA THR A 382 -5.81 24.52 4.13
C THR A 382 -6.68 25.29 5.10
N ASP A 383 -7.14 24.68 6.18
CA ASP A 383 -7.82 25.39 7.28
C ASP A 383 -6.75 25.97 8.22
N PHE A 384 -6.25 27.14 7.84
CA PHE A 384 -5.23 27.88 8.62
C PHE A 384 -5.82 28.52 9.87
N THR A 385 -7.01 29.06 9.75
CA THR A 385 -7.70 29.76 10.87
C THR A 385 -8.17 28.81 11.96
N GLY A 386 -8.40 27.54 11.64
CA GLY A 386 -8.88 26.53 12.58
C GLY A 386 -10.40 26.57 12.81
N ASP A 387 -11.15 27.24 11.93
CA ASP A 387 -12.61 27.37 12.02
C ASP A 387 -13.37 26.21 11.36
N GLY A 388 -12.64 25.24 10.80
CA GLY A 388 -13.19 24.08 10.11
C GLY A 388 -13.51 24.34 8.64
N GLN A 389 -13.31 25.56 8.13
CA GLN A 389 -13.43 25.88 6.70
C GLN A 389 -12.05 25.91 6.07
N THR A 390 -11.97 25.57 4.80
CA THR A 390 -10.72 25.65 4.06
C THR A 390 -10.43 27.09 3.64
N ASP A 391 -9.28 27.60 4.02
CA ASP A 391 -8.76 28.92 3.65
C ASP A 391 -7.87 28.83 2.42
N LEU A 392 -7.77 29.92 1.65
CA LEU A 392 -6.82 30.07 0.56
C LEU A 392 -5.58 30.79 1.07
N MET A 393 -4.46 30.08 1.08
CA MET A 393 -3.15 30.63 1.35
C MET A 393 -2.48 31.07 0.05
N ALA A 394 -1.97 32.27 0.01
CA ALA A 394 -1.31 32.83 -1.17
C ALA A 394 0.02 33.49 -0.84
N ARG A 395 1.12 32.95 -1.35
CA ARG A 395 2.40 33.65 -1.38
C ARG A 395 2.42 34.56 -2.58
N MET A 396 2.39 35.87 -2.32
CA MET A 396 2.40 36.89 -3.34
C MET A 396 3.82 37.09 -3.92
N PRO A 397 3.98 37.70 -5.12
CA PRO A 397 5.30 37.95 -5.74
C PRO A 397 6.24 38.77 -4.89
N ASN A 398 5.72 39.67 -4.08
CA ASN A 398 6.52 40.50 -3.15
C ASN A 398 6.97 39.77 -1.88
N GLY A 399 6.69 38.45 -1.77
CA GLY A 399 7.08 37.64 -0.63
C GLY A 399 6.17 37.76 0.59
N THR A 400 5.02 38.44 0.49
CA THR A 400 4.01 38.37 1.55
C THR A 400 3.22 37.07 1.44
N LEU A 401 2.96 36.42 2.58
CA LEU A 401 2.03 35.32 2.66
C LEU A 401 0.70 35.86 3.22
N ARG A 402 -0.37 35.62 2.48
CA ARG A 402 -1.74 36.03 2.82
C ARG A 402 -2.61 34.84 3.10
N ALA A 403 -3.44 34.91 4.12
CA ALA A 403 -4.52 33.98 4.39
C ALA A 403 -5.85 34.63 4.05
N TYR A 404 -6.62 33.99 3.21
CA TYR A 404 -7.98 34.40 2.82
C TYR A 404 -8.95 33.40 3.42
N PRO A 405 -9.63 33.72 4.55
CA PRO A 405 -10.54 32.78 5.18
C PRO A 405 -11.65 32.34 4.25
N GLY A 406 -11.87 31.03 4.18
CA GLY A 406 -12.99 30.48 3.45
C GLY A 406 -14.34 30.83 4.11
N ASN A 407 -15.38 30.84 3.32
CA ASN A 407 -16.73 31.05 3.83
C ASN A 407 -17.62 29.78 3.77
N GLY A 408 -17.03 28.65 3.35
CA GLY A 408 -17.72 27.38 3.19
C GLY A 408 -18.68 27.28 1.98
N THR A 409 -18.83 28.35 1.21
CA THR A 409 -19.73 28.40 0.04
C THR A 409 -18.99 28.29 -1.31
N GLY A 410 -17.67 28.20 -1.29
CA GLY A 410 -16.80 28.13 -2.49
C GLY A 410 -16.16 29.46 -2.86
N THR A 411 -16.19 30.46 -1.95
CA THR A 411 -15.49 31.73 -2.07
C THR A 411 -14.68 32.03 -0.82
N VAL A 412 -13.89 33.12 -0.84
CA VAL A 412 -13.06 33.57 0.28
C VAL A 412 -13.42 34.96 0.73
N ARG A 413 -13.10 35.30 1.97
CA ARG A 413 -13.25 36.62 2.58
C ARG A 413 -12.00 37.49 2.32
N GLY A 414 -11.99 38.73 2.85
CA GLY A 414 -10.81 39.57 2.86
C GLY A 414 -9.63 38.90 3.54
N PHE A 415 -8.40 39.22 3.10
CA PHE A 415 -7.19 38.57 3.61
C PHE A 415 -6.59 39.27 4.85
N SER A 416 -5.81 38.48 5.58
CA SER A 416 -4.82 38.93 6.53
C SER A 416 -3.43 38.57 6.02
N THR A 417 -2.44 39.47 6.24
CA THR A 417 -1.03 39.13 6.02
C THR A 417 -0.53 38.34 7.22
N VAL A 418 -0.14 37.07 6.97
CA VAL A 418 0.28 36.13 8.01
C VAL A 418 1.75 35.76 7.94
N GLY A 419 2.50 36.36 6.99
CA GLY A 419 3.93 36.17 6.86
C GLY A 419 4.56 37.16 5.87
N SER A 420 5.87 37.37 6.02
CA SER A 420 6.71 38.15 5.11
C SER A 420 8.03 37.41 4.85
N GLY A 421 8.77 37.81 3.81
CA GLY A 421 10.04 37.16 3.47
C GLY A 421 9.90 35.80 2.76
N TRP A 422 8.71 35.45 2.25
CA TRP A 422 8.43 34.13 1.63
C TRP A 422 8.89 34.05 0.17
N GLN A 423 9.51 35.06 -0.41
CA GLN A 423 10.01 35.04 -1.80
C GLN A 423 11.11 34.00 -2.04
N GLY A 424 11.83 33.59 -0.97
CA GLY A 424 12.87 32.57 -1.03
C GLY A 424 12.34 31.12 -1.23
N TYR A 425 11.02 30.91 -1.13
CA TYR A 425 10.42 29.61 -1.34
C TYR A 425 9.94 29.47 -2.78
N THR A 426 10.38 28.40 -3.45
CA THR A 426 10.02 28.12 -4.86
C THR A 426 8.68 27.40 -5.00
N SER A 427 8.20 26.75 -3.95
CA SER A 427 6.87 26.14 -3.88
C SER A 427 6.31 26.19 -2.46
N ILE A 428 4.96 26.22 -2.37
CA ILE A 428 4.20 26.04 -1.13
C ILE A 428 3.09 25.03 -1.38
N PHE A 429 2.81 24.17 -0.41
CA PHE A 429 1.67 23.25 -0.45
C PHE A 429 1.23 22.88 0.97
N ALA A 430 -0.06 22.59 1.12
CA ALA A 430 -0.61 22.14 2.40
C ALA A 430 -0.17 20.71 2.71
N ASP A 431 0.01 20.44 3.98
CA ASP A 431 0.33 19.13 4.51
C ASP A 431 -0.57 18.83 5.72
N TYR A 432 -1.08 17.61 5.78
CA TYR A 432 -1.97 17.13 6.84
C TYR A 432 -1.40 15.86 7.46
N GLY A 433 -1.01 15.95 8.74
CA GLY A 433 -0.55 14.79 9.50
C GLY A 433 0.97 14.58 9.56
N PHE A 434 1.78 15.46 8.97
CA PHE A 434 3.24 15.33 8.96
C PHE A 434 3.85 15.30 10.38
N ALA A 435 3.38 16.15 11.27
CA ALA A 435 3.87 16.24 12.64
C ALA A 435 3.04 15.37 13.63
N GLY A 436 2.29 14.42 13.12
CA GLY A 436 1.39 13.54 13.86
C GLY A 436 -0.07 13.72 13.48
N ALA A 437 -0.94 12.81 13.91
CA ALA A 437 -2.36 12.83 13.58
C ALA A 437 -3.01 14.17 13.93
N GLY A 438 -3.75 14.76 12.99
CA GLY A 438 -4.43 16.04 13.14
C GLY A 438 -3.53 17.28 13.02
N SER A 439 -2.21 17.14 12.82
CA SER A 439 -1.33 18.29 12.55
C SER A 439 -1.65 18.89 11.18
N ARG A 440 -1.48 20.21 11.08
CA ARG A 440 -1.63 20.99 9.85
C ARG A 440 -0.40 21.87 9.64
N GLY A 441 0.00 22.03 8.40
CA GLY A 441 1.14 22.86 8.06
C GLY A 441 1.19 23.26 6.60
N LEU A 442 2.13 24.12 6.27
CA LEU A 442 2.60 24.35 4.91
C LEU A 442 3.99 23.71 4.76
N MET A 443 4.14 22.94 3.73
CA MET A 443 5.44 22.47 3.27
C MET A 443 5.95 23.43 2.22
N THR A 444 7.22 23.87 2.33
CA THR A 444 7.84 24.82 1.40
C THR A 444 9.16 24.27 0.92
N ARG A 445 9.51 24.58 -0.33
CA ARG A 445 10.83 24.28 -0.88
C ARG A 445 11.64 25.55 -1.03
N GLN A 446 12.83 25.56 -0.47
CA GLN A 446 13.82 26.62 -0.64
C GLN A 446 14.55 26.51 -1.99
N ALA A 447 15.13 27.61 -2.47
CA ALA A 447 15.90 27.64 -3.71
C ALA A 447 17.12 26.69 -3.68
N ASN A 448 17.71 26.44 -2.52
CA ASN A 448 18.83 25.51 -2.31
C ASN A 448 18.40 24.02 -2.22
N GLY A 449 17.10 23.73 -2.42
CA GLY A 449 16.55 22.38 -2.35
C GLY A 449 16.22 21.89 -0.94
N GLY A 450 16.27 22.74 0.07
CA GLY A 450 15.77 22.42 1.41
C GLY A 450 14.25 22.36 1.44
N LEU A 451 13.67 21.36 2.10
CA LEU A 451 12.26 21.24 2.38
C LEU A 451 11.99 21.67 3.82
N VAL A 452 11.07 22.63 4.01
CA VAL A 452 10.76 23.20 5.33
C VAL A 452 9.29 23.02 5.65
N TYR A 453 9.00 22.49 6.82
CA TYR A 453 7.66 22.38 7.38
C TYR A 453 7.35 23.55 8.29
N HIS A 454 6.26 24.25 8.02
CA HIS A 454 5.72 25.35 8.81
C HIS A 454 4.40 24.89 9.40
N GLY A 455 4.44 24.31 10.60
CA GLY A 455 3.24 23.94 11.34
C GLY A 455 2.45 25.17 11.79
N PHE A 456 1.13 25.03 11.91
CA PHE A 456 0.27 26.07 12.49
C PHE A 456 -0.90 25.48 13.28
N ARG A 457 -1.48 26.30 14.14
CA ARG A 457 -2.70 25.99 14.89
C ARG A 457 -3.49 27.27 15.11
N ASN A 458 -4.77 27.27 14.73
CA ASN A 458 -5.71 28.39 14.94
C ASN A 458 -5.11 29.74 14.48
N GLY A 459 -4.59 29.80 13.26
CA GLY A 459 -4.01 31.00 12.68
C GLY A 459 -2.65 31.43 13.21
N GLN A 460 -2.01 30.63 14.06
CA GLN A 460 -0.70 30.91 14.65
C GLN A 460 0.36 29.94 14.14
N TRP A 461 1.51 30.47 13.72
CA TRP A 461 2.65 29.67 13.26
C TRP A 461 3.37 29.00 14.44
N LEU A 462 3.78 27.76 14.24
CA LEU A 462 4.76 27.08 15.07
C LEU A 462 6.16 27.29 14.50
N ALA A 463 7.20 26.98 15.27
CA ALA A 463 8.59 27.11 14.80
C ALA A 463 8.80 26.26 13.53
N PRO A 464 9.33 26.86 12.44
CA PRO A 464 9.59 26.12 11.22
C PRO A 464 10.73 25.10 11.40
N ARG A 465 10.69 24.00 10.65
CA ARG A 465 11.70 22.94 10.72
C ARG A 465 12.13 22.54 9.31
N THR A 466 13.43 22.48 9.05
CA THR A 466 13.95 21.80 7.86
C THR A 466 13.75 20.29 8.03
N VAL A 467 13.09 19.66 7.08
CA VAL A 467 12.64 18.26 7.15
C VAL A 467 13.25 17.38 6.06
N GLY A 468 14.01 17.97 5.14
CA GLY A 468 14.72 17.22 4.09
C GLY A 468 15.59 18.13 3.23
N TRP A 469 16.48 17.50 2.46
CA TRP A 469 17.38 18.13 1.50
C TRP A 469 17.37 17.39 0.17
N GLY A 470 17.88 18.03 -0.89
CA GLY A 470 17.94 17.41 -2.22
C GLY A 470 16.66 17.52 -3.06
N TRP A 471 15.71 18.39 -2.67
CA TRP A 471 14.42 18.55 -3.35
C TRP A 471 14.46 19.47 -4.57
N GLY A 472 15.62 20.09 -4.87
CA GLY A 472 15.79 21.02 -5.98
C GLY A 472 15.36 20.45 -7.33
N PRO A 473 15.89 19.26 -7.74
CA PRO A 473 15.60 18.69 -9.06
C PRO A 473 14.23 17.98 -9.13
N LEU A 474 13.49 17.85 -8.03
CA LEU A 474 12.24 17.11 -7.99
C LEU A 474 11.05 18.02 -8.38
N ASN A 475 10.15 17.50 -9.22
CA ASN A 475 8.84 18.11 -9.44
C ASN A 475 7.88 17.60 -8.36
N ILE A 476 7.64 18.39 -7.32
CA ILE A 476 6.80 18.00 -6.18
C ILE A 476 5.34 18.11 -6.60
N PHE A 477 4.60 17.02 -6.41
CA PHE A 477 3.15 16.99 -6.48
C PHE A 477 2.59 17.42 -5.12
N ARG A 478 1.64 18.30 -5.12
CA ARG A 478 1.19 19.09 -3.96
C ARG A 478 -0.05 18.51 -3.30
#